data_c2233c8adfb21be1e3db35e4e9a67f14
#
_entry.id   c2233c8adfb21be1e3db35e4e9a67f14
#
_cell.length_a   1.000
_cell.length_b   1.000
_cell.length_c   1.000
_cell.angle_alpha   90.00
_cell.angle_beta   90.00
_cell.angle_gamma   90.00
#
_symmetry.space_group_name_H-M   'P 1'
#
loop_
_entity.id
_entity.type
_entity.pdbx_description
1 polymer ?
#
loop_
_entity_poly.entity_id
_entity_poly.type
_entity_poly.pdbx_seq_one_letter_code
_entity_poly.pdbx_strand_id
1 'polypeptide(L)' 'LKMNQFEQEIKRRIKHYYDQLAALENAYSKHEIESKEYVVEYEKIKAKIELLQT' A
#
# COMPACT_ATOMS: atom_id res chain seq x y z
N LEU A 1 21.22 13.31 9.75
CA LEU A 1 21.07 13.56 8.33
C LEU A 1 19.65 13.92 7.99
N LYS A 2 19.46 15.05 7.36
CA LYS A 2 18.14 15.45 6.89
C LYS A 2 17.84 14.76 5.58
N MET A 3 16.66 14.19 5.48
CA MET A 3 16.18 13.69 4.20
C MET A 3 15.77 14.87 3.34
N ASN A 4 16.04 14.80 2.05
CA ASN A 4 15.59 15.85 1.16
C ASN A 4 14.07 15.73 0.96
N GLN A 5 13.50 16.77 0.38
CA GLN A 5 12.03 16.83 0.20
C GLN A 5 11.52 15.70 -0.66
N PHE A 6 12.29 15.29 -1.64
CA PHE A 6 11.90 14.19 -2.54
C PHE A 6 11.79 12.87 -1.78
N GLU A 7 12.77 12.59 -0.93
CA GLU A 7 12.75 11.36 -0.12
C GLU A 7 11.58 11.34 0.86
N GLN A 8 11.24 12.49 1.44
CA GLN A 8 10.11 12.59 2.34
C GLN A 8 8.80 12.31 1.61
N GLU A 9 8.68 12.80 0.38
CA GLU A 9 7.48 12.54 -0.43
C GLU A 9 7.32 11.06 -0.73
N ILE A 10 8.42 10.39 -1.09
CA ILE A 10 8.38 8.96 -1.38
C ILE A 10 7.95 8.19 -0.13
N LYS A 11 8.50 8.52 1.02
CA LYS A 11 8.14 7.83 2.27
C LYS A 11 6.69 8.03 2.63
N ARG A 12 6.14 9.23 2.40
CA ARG A 12 4.72 9.47 2.65
C ARG A 12 3.84 8.60 1.76
N ARG A 13 4.21 8.47 0.49
CA ARG A 13 3.45 7.65 -0.45
C ARG A 13 3.50 6.19 -0.08
N ILE A 14 4.68 5.71 0.32
CA ILE A 14 4.82 4.31 0.75
C ILE A 14 3.96 4.06 1.97
N LYS A 15 4.00 4.94 2.95
CA LYS A 15 3.16 4.81 4.14
C LYS A 15 1.68 4.78 3.77
N HIS A 16 1.27 5.65 2.87
CA HIS A 16 -0.11 5.70 2.42
C HIS A 16 -0.55 4.36 1.80
N TYR A 17 0.32 3.75 1.00
CA TYR A 17 0.00 2.46 0.41
C TYR A 17 -0.03 1.35 1.45
N TYR A 18 0.84 1.38 2.45
CA TYR A 18 0.76 0.40 3.55
C TYR A 18 -0.52 0.57 4.34
N ASP A 19 -0.96 1.80 4.54
CA ASP A 19 -2.25 2.05 5.18
C ASP A 19 -3.41 1.47 4.36
N GLN A 20 -3.32 1.58 3.04
CA GLN A 20 -4.32 0.97 2.16
C GLN A 20 -4.30 -0.55 2.27
N LEU A 21 -3.13 -1.16 2.38
CA LEU A 21 -3.03 -2.61 2.56
C LEU A 21 -3.68 -3.03 3.87
N ALA A 22 -3.45 -2.29 4.94
CA ALA A 22 -4.05 -2.60 6.23
C ALA A 22 -5.58 -2.51 6.16
N ALA A 23 -6.10 -1.49 5.49
CA ALA A 23 -7.53 -1.33 5.31
C ALA A 23 -8.11 -2.47 4.49
N LEU A 24 -7.38 -2.89 3.46
CA LEU A 24 -7.81 -4.00 2.60
C LEU A 24 -7.87 -5.31 3.38
N GLU A 25 -6.84 -5.59 4.19
CA GLU A 25 -6.82 -6.78 5.03
C GLU A 25 -7.96 -6.76 6.03
N ASN A 26 -8.25 -5.60 6.60
CA ASN A 26 -9.34 -5.45 7.55
C ASN A 26 -10.68 -5.75 6.88
N ALA A 27 -10.90 -5.19 5.69
CA ALA A 27 -12.14 -5.45 4.95
C ALA A 27 -12.28 -6.93 4.60
N TYR A 28 -11.17 -7.58 4.22
CA TYR A 28 -11.21 -9.00 3.90
C TYR A 28 -11.52 -9.84 5.15
N SER A 29 -10.93 -9.50 6.29
CA SER A 29 -11.17 -10.25 7.52
C SER A 29 -12.62 -10.11 8.00
N LYS A 30 -13.27 -9.01 7.64
CA LYS A 30 -14.68 -8.78 7.97
C LYS A 30 -15.63 -9.33 6.91
N HIS A 31 -15.10 -10.01 5.90
CA HIS A 31 -15.88 -10.58 4.80
C HIS A 31 -16.62 -9.52 3.97
N GLU A 32 -16.08 -8.32 3.91
CA GLU A 32 -16.65 -7.24 3.12
C GLU A 32 -16.27 -7.31 1.65
N ILE A 33 -15.19 -8.04 1.34
CA ILE A 33 -14.74 -8.27 -0.03
C ILE A 33 -14.40 -9.74 -0.21
N GLU A 34 -14.48 -10.19 -1.45
CA GLU A 34 -14.16 -11.57 -1.79
C GLU A 34 -12.65 -11.77 -1.95
N SER A 35 -12.20 -13.02 -1.81
CA SER A 35 -10.78 -13.37 -1.94
C SER A 35 -10.20 -12.90 -3.27
N LYS A 36 -10.95 -13.05 -4.35
CA LYS A 36 -10.48 -12.65 -5.67
C LYS A 36 -10.20 -11.16 -5.73
N GLU A 37 -11.11 -10.36 -5.20
CA GLU A 37 -10.93 -8.91 -5.17
C GLU A 37 -9.77 -8.52 -4.27
N TYR A 38 -9.65 -9.19 -3.13
CA TYR A 38 -8.55 -8.95 -2.20
C TYR A 38 -7.19 -9.15 -2.88
N VAL A 39 -7.02 -10.26 -3.58
CA VAL A 39 -5.75 -10.57 -4.23
C VAL A 39 -5.42 -9.53 -5.31
N VAL A 40 -6.41 -9.16 -6.13
CA VAL A 40 -6.19 -8.18 -7.20
C VAL A 40 -5.76 -6.83 -6.63
N GLU A 41 -6.48 -6.35 -5.62
CA GLU A 41 -6.16 -5.05 -5.02
C GLU A 41 -4.83 -5.09 -4.28
N TYR A 42 -4.54 -6.18 -3.59
CA TYR A 42 -3.28 -6.36 -2.88
C TYR A 42 -2.11 -6.25 -3.85
N GLU A 43 -2.18 -6.95 -4.97
CA GLU A 43 -1.09 -6.94 -5.94
C GLU A 43 -0.91 -5.56 -6.58
N LYS A 44 -1.99 -4.84 -6.83
CA LYS A 44 -1.90 -3.48 -7.37
C LYS A 44 -1.15 -2.55 -6.42
N ILE A 45 -1.52 -2.59 -5.16
CA ILE A 45 -0.90 -1.73 -4.15
C ILE A 45 0.56 -2.12 -3.95
N LYS A 46 0.83 -3.40 -3.88
CA LYS A 46 2.19 -3.89 -3.69
C LYS A 46 3.09 -3.48 -4.85
N ALA A 47 2.60 -3.53 -6.07
CA ALA A 47 3.37 -3.11 -7.24
C ALA A 47 3.73 -1.62 -7.16
N LYS A 48 2.81 -0.79 -6.69
CA LYS A 48 3.06 0.63 -6.52
C LYS A 48 4.15 0.88 -5.48
N ILE A 49 4.12 0.13 -4.39
CA ILE A 49 5.15 0.25 -3.35
C ILE A 49 6.51 -0.13 -3.92
N GLU A 50 6.58 -1.22 -4.66
CA GLU A 50 7.84 -1.67 -5.25
C GLU A 50 8.42 -0.64 -6.21
N LEU A 51 7.58 0.00 -7.01
CA LEU A 51 8.03 1.04 -7.92
C LEU A 51 8.65 2.22 -7.18
N LEU A 52 8.13 2.55 -6.02
CA LEU A 52 8.66 3.65 -5.23
C LEU A 52 9.96 3.29 -4.50
N GLN A 53 10.25 2.02 -4.37
CA GLN A 53 11.43 1.54 -3.66
C GLN A 53 12.60 1.20 -4.58
N THR A 54 12.42 1.27 -5.87
CA THR A 54 13.49 0.97 -6.83
C THR A 54 14.34 2.20 -7.17
#